data_d86c24a4303cf647a135e0f97949b6c1
#
_entry.id   d86c24a4303cf647a135e0f97949b6c1
#
_cell.length_a   1.000
_cell.length_b   1.000
_cell.length_c   1.000
_cell.angle_alpha   90.00
_cell.angle_beta   90.00
_cell.angle_gamma   90.00
#
_symmetry.space_group_name_H-M   'P 1'
#
loop_
_entity.id
_entity.type
_entity.pdbx_description
1 polymer ?
#
loop_
_entity_poly.entity_id
_entity_poly.type
_entity_poly.pdbx_seq_one_letter_code
_entity_poly.pdbx_strand_id
1 'polypeptide(L)'
;MHKIADVKVAENIMKANKKLADDNQKIFNDNNIFCVDFVGAIGSGKTSLIEQFVDAVDENVGVLAGDVISKFDAERIEKHNVPVEGLNTGKECHLDAHLVEHGLSHLPLDDLDYVIIENVGNLICPVDFDLGSHMRVVVVSVTEGDDTVEKHPFIFQTSDLVIINKIDLADAVGANVDKMVSDAHRLNPDVQIITMSLKEGKGLDEFIDAVEKAKAASE
;
A
#
# COMPACT_ATOMS: atom_id res chain seq x y z
N MET A 1 -24.55 -0.45 28.54
CA MET A 1 -25.32 0.13 27.41
C MET A 1 -24.44 0.85 26.40
N HIS A 2 -23.31 1.48 26.79
CA HIS A 2 -22.41 2.19 25.84
C HIS A 2 -21.75 1.28 24.78
N LYS A 3 -21.30 0.09 25.13
CA LYS A 3 -20.58 -0.84 24.19
C LYS A 3 -21.39 -1.26 22.97
N ILE A 4 -22.71 -1.38 23.05
CA ILE A 4 -23.54 -1.84 21.90
C ILE A 4 -23.78 -0.69 20.91
N ALA A 5 -23.88 0.54 21.38
CA ALA A 5 -24.02 1.71 20.52
C ALA A 5 -22.73 1.97 19.75
N ASP A 6 -21.58 1.85 20.40
CA ASP A 6 -20.26 2.05 19.78
C ASP A 6 -19.96 1.01 18.70
N VAL A 7 -20.32 -0.27 18.92
CA VAL A 7 -20.18 -1.34 17.91
C VAL A 7 -21.04 -1.06 16.68
N LYS A 8 -22.30 -0.64 16.85
CA LYS A 8 -23.18 -0.32 15.72
C LYS A 8 -22.69 0.88 14.90
N VAL A 9 -22.10 1.87 15.57
CA VAL A 9 -21.49 3.03 14.86
C VAL A 9 -20.30 2.58 14.04
N ALA A 10 -19.39 1.79 14.62
CA ALA A 10 -18.25 1.24 13.89
C ALA A 10 -18.68 0.39 12.70
N GLU A 11 -19.66 -0.53 12.88
CA GLU A 11 -20.21 -1.34 11.77
C GLU A 11 -20.81 -0.47 10.65
N ASN A 12 -21.48 0.64 10.98
CA ASN A 12 -22.04 1.53 9.98
C ASN A 12 -20.96 2.30 9.23
N ILE A 13 -19.90 2.73 9.90
CA ILE A 13 -18.73 3.38 9.26
C ILE A 13 -18.07 2.41 8.29
N MET A 14 -17.79 1.17 8.70
CA MET A 14 -17.21 0.14 7.83
C MET A 14 -18.07 -0.16 6.59
N LYS A 15 -19.39 -0.26 6.77
CA LYS A 15 -20.32 -0.45 5.64
C LYS A 15 -20.35 0.74 4.68
N ALA A 16 -20.29 1.96 5.22
CA ALA A 16 -20.23 3.17 4.41
C ALA A 16 -18.92 3.23 3.63
N ASN A 17 -17.77 2.95 4.27
CA ASN A 17 -16.47 2.88 3.62
C ASN A 17 -16.46 1.80 2.52
N LYS A 18 -16.97 0.60 2.80
CA LYS A 18 -17.00 -0.48 1.80
C LYS A 18 -17.77 -0.09 0.54
N LYS A 19 -18.90 0.60 0.69
CA LYS A 19 -19.66 1.09 -0.47
C LYS A 19 -18.83 2.08 -1.29
N LEU A 20 -18.14 3.03 -0.65
CA LEU A 20 -17.28 3.98 -1.35
C LEU A 20 -16.07 3.29 -1.99
N ALA A 21 -15.51 2.27 -1.34
CA ALA A 21 -14.46 1.45 -1.92
C ALA A 21 -14.93 0.71 -3.19
N ASP A 22 -16.15 0.15 -3.17
CA ASP A 22 -16.75 -0.48 -4.35
C ASP A 22 -16.99 0.56 -5.49
N ASP A 23 -17.39 1.79 -5.14
CA ASP A 23 -17.55 2.89 -6.10
C ASP A 23 -16.17 3.33 -6.66
N ASN A 24 -15.11 3.41 -5.84
CA ASN A 24 -13.74 3.70 -6.28
C ASN A 24 -13.22 2.60 -7.23
N GLN A 25 -13.40 1.34 -6.88
CA GLN A 25 -12.98 0.22 -7.74
C GLN A 25 -13.67 0.28 -9.10
N LYS A 26 -14.95 0.69 -9.13
CA LYS A 26 -15.66 0.90 -10.37
C LYS A 26 -15.05 2.04 -11.20
N ILE A 27 -14.63 3.15 -10.57
CA ILE A 27 -13.93 4.24 -11.27
C ILE A 27 -12.64 3.72 -11.90
N PHE A 28 -11.83 2.94 -11.20
CA PHE A 28 -10.63 2.33 -11.76
C PHE A 28 -10.96 1.43 -12.95
N ASN A 29 -11.93 0.53 -12.80
CA ASN A 29 -12.34 -0.39 -13.88
C ASN A 29 -12.88 0.34 -15.11
N ASP A 30 -13.74 1.36 -14.93
CA ASP A 30 -14.35 2.14 -16.02
C ASP A 30 -13.29 2.94 -16.82
N ASN A 31 -12.12 3.24 -16.22
CA ASN A 31 -10.98 3.92 -16.86
C ASN A 31 -9.83 2.97 -17.26
N ASN A 32 -9.97 1.66 -17.08
CA ASN A 32 -8.92 0.65 -17.30
C ASN A 32 -7.63 0.92 -16.48
N ILE A 33 -7.78 1.45 -15.26
CA ILE A 33 -6.69 1.74 -14.35
C ILE A 33 -6.48 0.56 -13.39
N PHE A 34 -5.24 0.10 -13.23
CA PHE A 34 -4.89 -0.83 -12.16
C PHE A 34 -4.44 -0.06 -10.92
N CYS A 35 -5.14 -0.25 -9.80
CA CYS A 35 -4.86 0.45 -8.55
C CYS A 35 -4.12 -0.45 -7.56
N VAL A 36 -3.01 0.06 -6.98
CA VAL A 36 -2.20 -0.62 -5.96
C VAL A 36 -2.17 0.21 -4.67
N ASP A 37 -2.58 -0.39 -3.54
CA ASP A 37 -2.54 0.20 -2.19
C ASP A 37 -1.27 -0.26 -1.45
N PHE A 38 -0.36 0.67 -1.15
CA PHE A 38 0.87 0.43 -0.40
C PHE A 38 0.66 0.71 1.08
N VAL A 39 0.69 -0.33 1.89
CA VAL A 39 0.59 -0.26 3.36
C VAL A 39 1.93 -0.64 4.00
N GLY A 40 2.19 -0.18 5.22
CA GLY A 40 3.44 -0.48 5.93
C GLY A 40 3.81 0.58 6.94
N ALA A 41 4.73 0.29 7.83
CA ALA A 41 5.18 1.23 8.87
C ALA A 41 5.92 2.45 8.29
N ILE A 42 6.06 3.49 9.10
CA ILE A 42 6.92 4.64 8.77
C ILE A 42 8.37 4.13 8.62
N GLY A 43 9.00 4.51 7.51
CA GLY A 43 10.39 4.12 7.24
C GLY A 43 10.56 2.70 6.70
N SER A 44 9.51 1.95 6.40
CA SER A 44 9.61 0.63 5.73
C SER A 44 10.16 0.72 4.31
N GLY A 45 9.98 1.86 3.64
CA GLY A 45 10.47 2.12 2.29
C GLY A 45 9.37 2.20 1.22
N LYS A 46 8.09 2.41 1.61
CA LYS A 46 6.96 2.56 0.68
C LYS A 46 7.25 3.62 -0.38
N THR A 47 7.47 4.87 0.03
CA THR A 47 7.76 5.99 -0.88
C THR A 47 8.91 5.67 -1.82
N SER A 48 10.01 5.09 -1.31
CA SER A 48 11.17 4.74 -2.15
C SER A 48 10.88 3.62 -3.14
N LEU A 49 10.00 2.67 -2.80
CA LEU A 49 9.55 1.64 -3.72
C LEU A 49 8.66 2.22 -4.81
N ILE A 50 7.76 3.13 -4.44
CA ILE A 50 6.89 3.85 -5.38
C ILE A 50 7.74 4.69 -6.36
N GLU A 51 8.73 5.44 -5.88
CA GLU A 51 9.65 6.21 -6.73
C GLU A 51 10.33 5.31 -7.77
N GLN A 52 10.86 4.15 -7.33
CA GLN A 52 11.54 3.22 -8.24
C GLN A 52 10.58 2.52 -9.21
N PHE A 53 9.36 2.22 -8.77
CA PHE A 53 8.32 1.69 -9.65
C PHE A 53 7.96 2.69 -10.75
N VAL A 54 7.69 3.94 -10.38
CA VAL A 54 7.36 5.02 -11.32
C VAL A 54 8.47 5.24 -12.36
N ASP A 55 9.74 5.14 -11.94
CA ASP A 55 10.88 5.31 -12.86
C ASP A 55 11.11 4.11 -13.78
N ALA A 56 10.61 2.93 -13.42
CA ALA A 56 10.91 1.68 -14.11
C ALA A 56 9.83 1.25 -15.11
N VAL A 57 8.58 1.69 -14.93
CA VAL A 57 7.48 1.36 -15.85
C VAL A 57 7.35 2.42 -16.95
N ASP A 58 6.99 1.98 -18.15
CA ASP A 58 6.75 2.87 -19.29
C ASP A 58 5.32 3.46 -19.30
N GLU A 59 4.43 2.89 -18.49
CA GLU A 59 3.03 3.28 -18.36
C GLU A 59 2.83 4.55 -17.55
N ASN A 60 1.69 5.20 -17.74
CA ASN A 60 1.33 6.42 -17.03
C ASN A 60 0.84 6.11 -15.61
N VAL A 61 1.53 6.63 -14.63
CA VAL A 61 1.25 6.44 -13.20
C VAL A 61 0.75 7.72 -12.56
N GLY A 62 -0.36 7.65 -11.82
CA GLY A 62 -0.79 8.69 -10.90
C GLY A 62 -0.64 8.23 -9.45
N VAL A 63 -0.34 9.14 -8.53
CA VAL A 63 -0.11 8.79 -7.12
C VAL A 63 -1.03 9.58 -6.19
N LEU A 64 -1.66 8.88 -5.27
CA LEU A 64 -2.37 9.43 -4.12
C LEU A 64 -1.52 9.21 -2.87
N ALA A 65 -0.97 10.29 -2.30
CA ALA A 65 -0.07 10.23 -1.15
C ALA A 65 -0.80 10.54 0.15
N GLY A 66 -0.96 9.54 1.02
CA GLY A 66 -1.76 9.57 2.25
C GLY A 66 -1.04 9.95 3.53
N ASP A 67 0.14 10.54 3.49
CA ASP A 67 0.89 10.93 4.70
C ASP A 67 1.18 12.43 4.73
N VAL A 68 0.18 13.23 5.07
CA VAL A 68 0.22 14.67 4.79
C VAL A 68 0.30 15.55 6.04
N ILE A 69 1.05 15.17 7.03
CA ILE A 69 1.62 16.17 7.95
C ILE A 69 2.86 16.83 7.32
N SER A 70 3.52 16.15 6.41
CA SER A 70 4.62 16.70 5.63
C SER A 70 4.36 16.54 4.14
N LYS A 71 4.40 17.62 3.37
CA LYS A 71 4.39 17.59 1.91
C LYS A 71 5.59 16.85 1.31
N PHE A 72 6.48 16.31 2.15
CA PHE A 72 7.76 15.76 1.73
C PHE A 72 7.63 14.54 0.81
N ASP A 73 6.72 13.62 1.10
CA ASP A 73 6.57 12.42 0.27
C ASP A 73 5.91 12.73 -1.06
N ALA A 74 4.88 13.58 -1.08
CA ALA A 74 4.32 14.08 -2.33
C ALA A 74 5.37 14.86 -3.17
N GLU A 75 6.12 15.79 -2.57
CA GLU A 75 7.18 16.55 -3.23
C GLU A 75 8.34 15.67 -3.74
N ARG A 76 8.56 14.51 -3.12
CA ARG A 76 9.54 13.53 -3.61
C ARG A 76 9.06 12.88 -4.89
N ILE A 77 7.82 12.39 -4.90
CA ILE A 77 7.22 11.68 -6.04
C ILE A 77 6.98 12.66 -7.21
N GLU A 78 6.57 13.89 -6.95
CA GLU A 78 6.42 14.93 -7.99
C GLU A 78 7.69 15.15 -8.85
N LYS A 79 8.88 14.89 -8.29
CA LYS A 79 10.16 15.02 -9.04
C LYS A 79 10.30 14.03 -10.18
N HIS A 80 9.50 12.95 -10.17
CA HIS A 80 9.46 11.93 -11.22
C HIS A 80 8.49 12.30 -12.36
N ASN A 81 7.93 13.54 -12.34
CA ASN A 81 7.04 14.10 -13.37
C ASN A 81 5.74 13.30 -13.56
N VAL A 82 5.23 12.70 -12.52
CA VAL A 82 3.92 12.04 -12.49
C VAL A 82 2.88 12.89 -11.74
N PRO A 83 1.59 12.79 -12.08
CA PRO A 83 0.53 13.42 -11.30
C PRO A 83 0.50 12.88 -9.87
N VAL A 84 0.55 13.79 -8.89
CA VAL A 84 0.48 13.44 -7.46
C VAL A 84 -0.58 14.29 -6.77
N GLU A 85 -1.46 13.64 -6.02
CA GLU A 85 -2.41 14.32 -5.14
C GLU A 85 -2.16 13.92 -3.69
N GLY A 86 -1.94 14.92 -2.84
CA GLY A 86 -1.71 14.73 -1.41
C GLY A 86 -3.02 14.64 -0.63
N LEU A 87 -3.26 13.50 0.04
CA LEU A 87 -4.47 13.26 0.84
C LEU A 87 -4.23 13.60 2.31
N ASN A 88 -4.89 14.65 2.79
CA ASN A 88 -4.76 15.07 4.18
C ASN A 88 -5.70 14.26 5.08
N THR A 89 -5.16 13.34 5.85
CA THR A 89 -5.92 12.53 6.82
C THR A 89 -6.25 13.26 8.12
N GLY A 90 -5.75 14.49 8.30
CA GLY A 90 -5.93 15.26 9.52
C GLY A 90 -5.23 14.63 10.72
N LYS A 91 -5.97 13.86 11.53
CA LYS A 91 -5.44 13.12 12.69
C LYS A 91 -5.62 11.61 12.57
N GLU A 92 -6.19 11.16 11.46
CA GLU A 92 -6.44 9.73 11.24
C GLU A 92 -5.14 9.02 10.86
N CYS A 93 -5.00 7.79 11.31
CA CYS A 93 -3.82 6.95 11.09
C CYS A 93 -3.96 6.02 9.88
N HIS A 94 -4.90 6.31 8.98
CA HIS A 94 -5.19 5.55 7.76
C HIS A 94 -5.90 6.45 6.74
N LEU A 95 -5.92 6.03 5.49
CA LEU A 95 -6.82 6.54 4.47
C LEU A 95 -8.16 5.80 4.55
N ASP A 96 -9.23 6.48 4.17
CA ASP A 96 -10.53 5.90 3.88
C ASP A 96 -10.91 6.06 2.41
N ALA A 97 -11.94 5.32 1.97
CA ALA A 97 -12.37 5.34 0.58
C ALA A 97 -12.91 6.70 0.12
N HIS A 98 -13.40 7.55 1.04
CA HIS A 98 -13.87 8.89 0.72
C HIS A 98 -12.71 9.84 0.36
N LEU A 99 -11.60 9.76 1.11
CA LEU A 99 -10.40 10.53 0.79
C LEU A 99 -9.83 10.12 -0.56
N VAL A 100 -9.84 8.81 -0.87
CA VAL A 100 -9.42 8.30 -2.18
C VAL A 100 -10.33 8.81 -3.29
N GLU A 101 -11.66 8.73 -3.14
CA GLU A 101 -12.63 9.29 -4.10
C GLU A 101 -12.35 10.76 -4.39
N HIS A 102 -12.12 11.54 -3.32
CA HIS A 102 -11.78 12.96 -3.46
C HIS A 102 -10.47 13.15 -4.25
N GLY A 103 -9.42 12.42 -3.90
CA GLY A 103 -8.13 12.50 -4.61
C GLY A 103 -8.22 12.11 -6.08
N LEU A 104 -8.99 11.08 -6.41
CA LEU A 104 -9.22 10.66 -7.79
C LEU A 104 -9.81 11.76 -8.67
N SER A 105 -10.64 12.64 -8.09
CA SER A 105 -11.23 13.76 -8.83
C SER A 105 -10.21 14.82 -9.29
N HIS A 106 -8.98 14.78 -8.78
CA HIS A 106 -7.89 15.71 -9.11
C HIS A 106 -6.84 15.09 -10.04
N LEU A 107 -6.91 13.78 -10.29
CA LEU A 107 -6.01 13.09 -11.22
C LEU A 107 -6.56 13.06 -12.64
N PRO A 108 -5.71 13.08 -13.68
CA PRO A 108 -6.11 12.98 -15.09
C PRO A 108 -6.39 11.51 -15.46
N LEU A 109 -7.49 10.92 -14.93
CA LEU A 109 -7.77 9.48 -14.99
C LEU A 109 -7.79 8.91 -16.42
N ASP A 110 -8.23 9.70 -17.42
CA ASP A 110 -8.30 9.27 -18.83
C ASP A 110 -6.92 8.96 -19.43
N ASP A 111 -5.84 9.43 -18.80
CA ASP A 111 -4.46 9.31 -19.29
C ASP A 111 -3.63 8.32 -18.45
N LEU A 112 -4.21 7.68 -17.42
CA LEU A 112 -3.47 6.83 -16.49
C LEU A 112 -3.71 5.34 -16.75
N ASP A 113 -2.65 4.55 -16.60
CA ASP A 113 -2.66 3.09 -16.60
C ASP A 113 -2.62 2.51 -15.18
N TYR A 114 -2.00 3.24 -14.26
CA TYR A 114 -1.89 2.91 -12.85
C TYR A 114 -2.28 4.07 -11.94
N VAL A 115 -2.93 3.73 -10.83
CA VAL A 115 -3.01 4.61 -9.66
C VAL A 115 -2.36 3.91 -8.47
N ILE A 116 -1.38 4.56 -7.89
CA ILE A 116 -0.71 4.11 -6.68
C ILE A 116 -1.27 4.89 -5.49
N ILE A 117 -1.71 4.18 -4.46
CA ILE A 117 -2.09 4.78 -3.19
C ILE A 117 -0.98 4.50 -2.19
N GLU A 118 -0.27 5.52 -1.72
CA GLU A 118 0.59 5.40 -0.55
C GLU A 118 -0.23 5.65 0.70
N ASN A 119 -0.48 4.61 1.48
CA ASN A 119 -1.22 4.72 2.74
C ASN A 119 -0.36 5.31 3.85
N VAL A 120 -1.01 5.81 4.90
CA VAL A 120 -0.34 6.31 6.12
C VAL A 120 0.58 5.25 6.69
N GLY A 121 1.71 5.68 7.25
CA GLY A 121 2.72 4.81 7.86
C GLY A 121 2.19 4.08 9.09
N ASN A 122 1.47 2.95 8.90
CA ASN A 122 0.82 2.16 9.95
C ASN A 122 0.55 0.73 9.48
N LEU A 123 0.69 -0.26 10.39
CA LEU A 123 0.41 -1.68 10.14
C LEU A 123 -0.90 -2.17 10.79
N ILE A 124 -1.64 -1.32 11.48
CA ILE A 124 -2.84 -1.68 12.23
C ILE A 124 -4.10 -1.12 11.57
N CYS A 125 -4.20 0.21 11.52
CA CYS A 125 -5.44 0.89 11.10
C CYS A 125 -5.85 0.64 9.64
N PRO A 126 -4.94 0.54 8.65
CA PRO A 126 -5.32 0.32 7.26
C PRO A 126 -6.01 -1.03 6.97
N VAL A 127 -5.89 -2.01 7.89
CA VAL A 127 -6.51 -3.34 7.72
C VAL A 127 -8.02 -3.25 7.53
N ASP A 128 -8.67 -2.39 8.29
CA ASP A 128 -10.12 -2.32 8.38
C ASP A 128 -10.75 -1.44 7.28
N PHE A 129 -9.92 -0.67 6.54
CA PHE A 129 -10.38 0.28 5.54
C PHE A 129 -9.96 -0.15 4.13
N ASP A 130 -10.93 -0.72 3.42
CA ASP A 130 -10.80 -0.99 1.99
C ASP A 130 -10.88 0.33 1.21
N LEU A 131 -10.01 0.52 0.24
CA LEU A 131 -9.92 1.72 -0.59
C LEU A 131 -10.46 1.50 -2.00
N GLY A 132 -10.77 0.25 -2.37
CA GLY A 132 -11.19 -0.15 -3.71
C GLY A 132 -10.02 -0.47 -4.64
N SER A 133 -8.81 -0.63 -4.13
CA SER A 133 -7.63 -1.03 -4.92
C SER A 133 -7.77 -2.47 -5.44
N HIS A 134 -7.09 -2.77 -6.56
CA HIS A 134 -7.01 -4.12 -7.12
C HIS A 134 -5.99 -5.00 -6.40
N MET A 135 -4.95 -4.39 -5.85
CA MET A 135 -3.86 -5.09 -5.18
C MET A 135 -3.44 -4.33 -3.93
N ARG A 136 -3.25 -5.03 -2.82
CA ARG A 136 -2.65 -4.49 -1.59
C ARG A 136 -1.26 -5.04 -1.39
N VAL A 137 -0.28 -4.16 -1.30
CA VAL A 137 1.13 -4.47 -1.07
C VAL A 137 1.52 -4.03 0.34
N VAL A 138 1.88 -4.97 1.21
CA VAL A 138 2.45 -4.62 2.51
C VAL A 138 3.98 -4.56 2.42
N VAL A 139 4.54 -3.43 2.83
CA VAL A 139 5.99 -3.21 2.87
C VAL A 139 6.44 -3.16 4.32
N VAL A 140 7.29 -4.11 4.71
CA VAL A 140 7.96 -4.14 6.02
C VAL A 140 9.46 -4.14 5.83
N SER A 141 10.18 -3.67 6.82
CA SER A 141 11.65 -3.60 6.80
C SER A 141 12.25 -4.48 7.90
N VAL A 142 13.39 -5.10 7.62
CA VAL A 142 14.17 -5.82 8.65
C VAL A 142 14.55 -4.92 9.84
N THR A 143 14.57 -3.59 9.64
CA THR A 143 14.86 -2.62 10.71
C THR A 143 13.72 -2.46 11.73
N GLU A 144 12.53 -3.00 11.43
CA GLU A 144 11.40 -3.03 12.35
C GLU A 144 11.45 -4.23 13.33
N GLY A 145 12.41 -5.14 13.11
CA GLY A 145 12.57 -6.39 13.84
C GLY A 145 11.88 -7.56 13.14
N ASP A 146 12.43 -8.76 13.31
CA ASP A 146 11.95 -9.98 12.67
C ASP A 146 10.66 -10.56 13.28
N ASP A 147 10.18 -9.97 14.37
CA ASP A 147 8.90 -10.28 15.00
C ASP A 147 7.74 -9.36 14.54
N THR A 148 8.02 -8.41 13.65
CA THR A 148 7.02 -7.47 13.12
C THR A 148 5.86 -8.18 12.43
N VAL A 149 6.14 -9.22 11.65
CA VAL A 149 5.09 -10.03 10.96
C VAL A 149 4.16 -10.68 11.96
N GLU A 150 4.71 -11.30 12.99
CA GLU A 150 3.93 -11.99 14.04
C GLU A 150 3.11 -11.02 14.91
N LYS A 151 3.61 -9.80 15.11
CA LYS A 151 2.94 -8.75 15.90
C LYS A 151 1.77 -8.09 15.17
N HIS A 152 1.72 -8.13 13.83
CA HIS A 152 0.71 -7.47 13.01
C HIS A 152 0.00 -8.45 12.05
N PRO A 153 -0.57 -9.58 12.53
CA PRO A 153 -0.99 -10.68 11.67
C PRO A 153 -2.06 -10.27 10.63
N PHE A 154 -2.96 -9.36 10.97
CA PHE A 154 -4.11 -9.05 10.12
C PHE A 154 -3.73 -8.38 8.80
N ILE A 155 -2.72 -7.49 8.78
CA ILE A 155 -2.31 -6.82 7.55
C ILE A 155 -1.73 -7.81 6.54
N PHE A 156 -0.97 -8.82 7.02
CA PHE A 156 -0.42 -9.88 6.16
C PHE A 156 -1.48 -10.84 5.64
N GLN A 157 -2.53 -11.12 6.44
CA GLN A 157 -3.65 -11.97 6.02
C GLN A 157 -4.50 -11.36 4.91
N THR A 158 -4.51 -10.03 4.81
CA THR A 158 -5.33 -9.27 3.85
C THR A 158 -4.54 -8.67 2.71
N SER A 159 -3.23 -8.94 2.62
CA SER A 159 -2.37 -8.43 1.55
C SER A 159 -2.18 -9.46 0.45
N ASP A 160 -2.08 -8.98 -0.79
CA ASP A 160 -1.86 -9.78 -1.98
C ASP A 160 -0.37 -10.02 -2.24
N LEU A 161 0.47 -9.09 -1.78
CA LEU A 161 1.93 -9.16 -1.89
C LEU A 161 2.59 -8.63 -0.61
N VAL A 162 3.64 -9.32 -0.17
CA VAL A 162 4.48 -8.92 0.96
C VAL A 162 5.87 -8.58 0.47
N ILE A 163 6.34 -7.37 0.81
CA ILE A 163 7.72 -6.94 0.56
C ILE A 163 8.47 -6.89 1.89
N ILE A 164 9.53 -7.69 2.02
CA ILE A 164 10.49 -7.63 3.14
C ILE A 164 11.71 -6.84 2.66
N ASN A 165 11.74 -5.55 2.99
CA ASN A 165 12.72 -4.60 2.46
C ASN A 165 13.94 -4.44 3.37
N LYS A 166 14.99 -3.82 2.82
CA LYS A 166 16.27 -3.49 3.47
C LYS A 166 17.03 -4.71 3.97
N ILE A 167 16.92 -5.85 3.24
CA ILE A 167 17.59 -7.10 3.62
C ILE A 167 19.11 -6.95 3.72
N ASP A 168 19.70 -5.95 3.07
CA ASP A 168 21.11 -5.54 3.21
C ASP A 168 21.50 -5.13 4.64
N LEU A 169 20.52 -4.77 5.47
CA LEU A 169 20.71 -4.39 6.87
C LEU A 169 20.44 -5.52 7.86
N ALA A 170 19.99 -6.70 7.40
CA ALA A 170 19.53 -7.79 8.27
C ALA A 170 20.57 -8.19 9.31
N ASP A 171 21.80 -8.44 8.89
CA ASP A 171 22.92 -8.79 9.79
C ASP A 171 23.23 -7.66 10.79
N ALA A 172 23.18 -6.40 10.32
CA ALA A 172 23.51 -5.24 11.16
C ALA A 172 22.50 -5.01 12.28
N VAL A 173 21.22 -5.34 12.04
CA VAL A 173 20.15 -5.21 13.03
C VAL A 173 19.79 -6.52 13.73
N GLY A 174 20.44 -7.63 13.35
CA GLY A 174 20.21 -8.95 13.94
C GLY A 174 18.85 -9.56 13.58
N ALA A 175 18.27 -9.17 12.44
CA ALA A 175 16.97 -9.68 11.99
C ALA A 175 17.13 -10.95 11.15
N ASN A 176 16.23 -11.90 11.34
CA ASN A 176 16.18 -13.14 10.58
C ASN A 176 15.11 -13.03 9.46
N VAL A 177 15.58 -12.85 8.21
CA VAL A 177 14.71 -12.73 7.03
C VAL A 177 13.90 -14.02 6.80
N ASP A 178 14.51 -15.20 6.95
CA ASP A 178 13.82 -16.48 6.74
C ASP A 178 12.69 -16.67 7.76
N LYS A 179 12.86 -16.19 9.00
CA LYS A 179 11.79 -16.15 9.99
C LYS A 179 10.63 -15.28 9.52
N MET A 180 10.92 -14.06 9.04
CA MET A 180 9.87 -13.14 8.54
C MET A 180 9.09 -13.75 7.37
N VAL A 181 9.78 -14.40 6.42
CA VAL A 181 9.17 -15.13 5.30
C VAL A 181 8.28 -16.27 5.82
N SER A 182 8.81 -17.10 6.73
CA SER A 182 8.07 -18.22 7.31
C SER A 182 6.82 -17.75 8.07
N ASP A 183 6.92 -16.68 8.84
CA ASP A 183 5.80 -16.11 9.59
C ASP A 183 4.72 -15.55 8.65
N ALA A 184 5.10 -14.88 7.56
CA ALA A 184 4.17 -14.37 6.57
C ALA A 184 3.41 -15.51 5.86
N HIS A 185 4.11 -16.57 5.41
CA HIS A 185 3.45 -17.75 4.83
C HIS A 185 2.57 -18.50 5.82
N ARG A 186 2.92 -18.52 7.11
CA ARG A 186 2.05 -19.11 8.14
C ARG A 186 0.73 -18.36 8.30
N LEU A 187 0.74 -17.01 8.09
CA LEU A 187 -0.45 -16.17 8.20
C LEU A 187 -1.28 -16.15 6.91
N ASN A 188 -0.62 -16.22 5.76
CA ASN A 188 -1.22 -16.22 4.44
C ASN A 188 -0.42 -17.18 3.53
N PRO A 189 -0.82 -18.46 3.45
CA PRO A 189 -0.04 -19.50 2.77
C PRO A 189 0.19 -19.27 1.28
N ASP A 190 -0.72 -18.57 0.62
CA ASP A 190 -0.70 -18.35 -0.83
C ASP A 190 -0.10 -16.99 -1.22
N VAL A 191 0.27 -16.16 -0.23
CA VAL A 191 0.80 -14.83 -0.50
C VAL A 191 2.17 -14.90 -1.18
N GLN A 192 2.36 -14.11 -2.22
CA GLN A 192 3.68 -13.90 -2.79
C GLN A 192 4.54 -13.04 -1.84
N ILE A 193 5.79 -13.43 -1.63
CA ILE A 193 6.73 -12.69 -0.78
C ILE A 193 7.97 -12.36 -1.60
N ILE A 194 8.38 -11.10 -1.61
CA ILE A 194 9.61 -10.63 -2.24
C ILE A 194 10.52 -10.06 -1.17
N THR A 195 11.74 -10.60 -1.08
CA THR A 195 12.80 -10.05 -0.24
C THR A 195 13.59 -9.02 -1.05
N MET A 196 13.73 -7.80 -0.53
CA MET A 196 14.17 -6.66 -1.31
C MET A 196 15.27 -5.84 -0.61
N SER A 197 16.17 -5.30 -1.40
CA SER A 197 17.03 -4.18 -1.03
C SER A 197 17.01 -3.14 -2.14
N LEU A 198 16.16 -2.13 -2.00
CA LEU A 198 16.08 -1.02 -2.96
C LEU A 198 17.43 -0.33 -3.16
N LYS A 199 18.24 -0.24 -2.09
CA LYS A 199 19.58 0.35 -2.12
C LYS A 199 20.54 -0.44 -3.04
N GLU A 200 20.40 -1.77 -3.08
CA GLU A 200 21.25 -2.65 -3.89
C GLU A 200 20.61 -3.04 -5.23
N GLY A 201 19.41 -2.54 -5.52
CA GLY A 201 18.64 -2.87 -6.73
C GLY A 201 18.14 -4.32 -6.75
N LYS A 202 17.97 -4.97 -5.59
CA LYS A 202 17.49 -6.35 -5.51
C LYS A 202 15.98 -6.38 -5.31
N GLY A 203 15.30 -7.26 -6.06
CA GLY A 203 13.88 -7.55 -5.91
C GLY A 203 12.94 -6.56 -6.61
N LEU A 204 13.46 -5.49 -7.24
CA LEU A 204 12.61 -4.52 -7.94
C LEU A 204 11.96 -5.14 -9.19
N ASP A 205 12.74 -5.85 -10.03
CA ASP A 205 12.21 -6.50 -11.23
C ASP A 205 11.13 -7.54 -10.88
N GLU A 206 11.35 -8.32 -9.81
CA GLU A 206 10.37 -9.29 -9.32
C GLU A 206 9.07 -8.62 -8.85
N PHE A 207 9.20 -7.43 -8.25
CA PHE A 207 8.05 -6.64 -7.82
C PHE A 207 7.26 -6.10 -9.03
N ILE A 208 7.94 -5.53 -10.03
CA ILE A 208 7.31 -5.04 -11.26
C ILE A 208 6.58 -6.19 -11.96
N ASP A 209 7.25 -7.32 -12.17
CA ASP A 209 6.65 -8.53 -12.75
C ASP A 209 5.38 -8.99 -11.99
N ALA A 210 5.38 -8.90 -10.66
CA ALA A 210 4.23 -9.28 -9.84
C ALA A 210 3.04 -8.33 -10.04
N VAL A 211 3.29 -7.02 -10.11
CA VAL A 211 2.26 -6.01 -10.36
C VAL A 211 1.69 -6.14 -11.77
N GLU A 212 2.55 -6.31 -12.80
CA GLU A 212 2.11 -6.50 -14.19
C GLU A 212 1.26 -7.76 -14.36
N LYS A 213 1.66 -8.88 -13.73
CA LYS A 213 0.86 -10.12 -13.73
C LYS A 213 -0.49 -9.94 -13.05
N ALA A 214 -0.55 -9.21 -11.95
CA ALA A 214 -1.80 -8.93 -11.25
C ALA A 214 -2.71 -8.05 -12.11
N LYS A 215 -2.16 -7.02 -12.80
CA LYS A 215 -2.89 -6.19 -13.75
C LYS A 215 -3.47 -7.03 -14.89
N ALA A 216 -2.65 -7.84 -15.55
CA ALA A 216 -3.09 -8.69 -16.65
C ALA A 216 -4.15 -9.74 -16.23
N ALA A 217 -4.20 -10.12 -14.96
CA ALA A 217 -5.21 -11.05 -14.44
C ALA A 217 -6.53 -10.36 -14.08
N SER A 218 -6.55 -9.02 -13.98
CA SER A 218 -7.73 -8.20 -13.66
C SER A 218 -8.50 -7.74 -14.92
N GLU A 219 -7.88 -7.82 -16.09
CA GLU A 219 -8.46 -7.55 -17.41
C GLU A 219 -9.34 -8.73 -17.89
#